data_d696fc102c0230d18f98c97e0d6242b2
#
_entry.id   d696fc102c0230d18f98c97e0d6242b2
#
_cell.length_a   1.000
_cell.length_b   1.000
_cell.length_c   1.000
_cell.angle_alpha   90.00
_cell.angle_beta   90.00
_cell.angle_gamma   90.00
#
_symmetry.space_group_name_H-M   'P 1'
#
loop_
_entity.id
_entity.type
_entity.pdbx_description
1 polymer ?
#
loop_
_entity_poly.entity_id
_entity_poly.type
_entity_poly.pdbx_seq_one_letter_code
_entity_poly.pdbx_strand_id
1 'polypeptide(L)'
;KFALGENVKQSNWGSNYTNRYPQTRMGVEQIIRDRFLAAREYRHRHGKYAETKQGLPPRVDLELEAIAQVVHGERWVHCHSYRQDEILALLRTLDEFGVTIGTLQHILEGYKVADEMARHGAGGSAFSDWWAYKFEVYDAIPYAGALMHKNGVVVSFNSDDRELARHLNQEAAKAT
;
A
#
# COMPACT_ATOMS: atom_id res chain seq x y z
N LYS A 1 3.65 0.65 7.42
CA LYS A 1 3.83 0.39 6.00
C LYS A 1 3.11 -0.89 5.62
N PHE A 2 2.31 -0.85 4.56
CA PHE A 2 1.67 -2.00 3.93
C PHE A 2 2.49 -2.47 2.74
N ALA A 3 2.20 -3.67 2.24
CA ALA A 3 2.79 -4.19 1.02
C ALA A 3 1.79 -5.05 0.24
N LEU A 4 1.95 -5.06 -1.06
CA LEU A 4 1.22 -5.90 -2.02
C LEU A 4 2.20 -6.86 -2.72
N GLY A 5 1.66 -7.73 -3.55
CA GLY A 5 2.43 -8.55 -4.49
C GLY A 5 3.31 -9.64 -3.90
N GLU A 6 4.39 -9.90 -4.57
CA GLU A 6 5.32 -10.99 -4.25
C GLU A 6 5.90 -10.88 -2.85
N ASN A 7 6.14 -9.67 -2.36
CA ASN A 7 6.72 -9.46 -1.03
C ASN A 7 5.83 -9.97 0.10
N VAL A 8 4.53 -10.07 -0.13
CA VAL A 8 3.56 -10.53 0.87
C VAL A 8 3.21 -11.98 0.66
N LYS A 9 2.85 -12.39 -0.57
CA LYS A 9 2.38 -13.75 -0.84
C LYS A 9 3.45 -14.81 -0.78
N GLN A 10 4.70 -14.49 -1.10
CA GLN A 10 5.87 -15.37 -0.97
C GLN A 10 5.75 -16.77 -1.62
N SER A 11 4.82 -16.97 -2.53
CA SER A 11 4.55 -18.28 -3.13
C SER A 11 5.65 -18.80 -4.08
N ASN A 12 6.56 -17.92 -4.54
CA ASN A 12 7.55 -18.21 -5.56
C ASN A 12 9.00 -18.06 -5.06
N TRP A 13 9.23 -18.15 -3.76
CA TRP A 13 10.55 -17.88 -3.19
C TRP A 13 11.49 -19.10 -3.15
N GLY A 14 11.26 -20.09 -4.01
CA GLY A 14 12.13 -21.27 -4.14
C GLY A 14 12.33 -21.99 -2.81
N SER A 15 13.60 -22.17 -2.39
CA SER A 15 13.93 -22.83 -1.12
C SER A 15 13.46 -22.11 0.14
N ASN A 16 13.08 -20.82 0.02
CA ASN A 16 12.50 -20.03 1.10
C ASN A 16 10.98 -20.09 1.14
N TYR A 17 10.39 -21.04 0.41
CA TYR A 17 8.94 -21.26 0.40
C TYR A 17 8.40 -21.47 1.81
N THR A 18 7.29 -20.84 2.07
CA THR A 18 6.52 -21.03 3.30
C THR A 18 5.06 -21.31 2.94
N ASN A 19 4.34 -22.03 3.81
CA ASN A 19 2.90 -22.24 3.69
C ASN A 19 2.11 -21.18 4.48
N ARG A 20 2.76 -20.10 4.87
CA ARG A 20 2.13 -18.97 5.59
C ARG A 20 1.12 -18.26 4.67
N TYR A 21 -0.04 -17.97 5.20
CA TYR A 21 -1.02 -17.08 4.57
C TYR A 21 -0.56 -15.60 4.64
N PRO A 22 -0.77 -14.80 3.57
CA PRO A 22 -1.37 -15.12 2.28
C PRO A 22 -0.35 -15.67 1.26
N GLN A 23 -0.85 -16.49 0.31
CA GLN A 23 -0.02 -17.03 -0.78
C GLN A 23 -0.49 -16.62 -2.19
N THR A 24 -1.54 -15.82 -2.26
CA THR A 24 -2.08 -15.28 -3.52
C THR A 24 -2.34 -13.79 -3.39
N ARG A 25 -2.45 -13.10 -4.54
CA ARG A 25 -2.80 -11.67 -4.56
C ARG A 25 -4.17 -11.41 -3.94
N MET A 26 -5.15 -12.28 -4.20
CA MET A 26 -6.47 -12.20 -3.55
C MET A 26 -6.37 -12.38 -2.04
N GLY A 27 -5.51 -13.27 -1.59
CA GLY A 27 -5.25 -13.46 -0.14
C GLY A 27 -4.60 -12.23 0.50
N VAL A 28 -3.80 -11.45 -0.23
CA VAL A 28 -3.25 -10.19 0.28
C VAL A 28 -4.35 -9.15 0.50
N GLU A 29 -5.28 -9.02 -0.43
CA GLU A 29 -6.45 -8.16 -0.25
C GLU A 29 -7.29 -8.61 0.95
N GLN A 30 -7.56 -9.91 1.05
CA GLN A 30 -8.37 -10.47 2.13
C GLN A 30 -7.75 -10.23 3.51
N ILE A 31 -6.43 -10.43 3.69
CA ILE A 31 -5.81 -10.21 5.00
C ILE A 31 -5.87 -8.74 5.44
N ILE A 32 -5.77 -7.78 4.51
CA ILE A 32 -5.94 -6.36 4.83
C ILE A 32 -7.36 -6.10 5.34
N ARG A 33 -8.37 -6.62 4.65
CA ARG A 33 -9.78 -6.52 5.04
C ARG A 33 -10.04 -7.13 6.41
N ASP A 34 -9.56 -8.35 6.65
CA ASP A 34 -9.72 -9.05 7.92
C ASP A 34 -9.10 -8.29 9.09
N ARG A 35 -7.91 -7.71 8.88
CA ARG A 35 -7.24 -6.91 9.91
C ARG A 35 -7.96 -5.60 10.21
N PHE A 36 -8.54 -4.96 9.20
CA PHE A 36 -9.35 -3.74 9.39
C PHE A 36 -10.64 -4.04 10.17
N LEU A 37 -11.32 -5.15 9.86
CA LEU A 37 -12.50 -5.59 10.61
C LEU A 37 -12.12 -5.90 12.06
N ALA A 38 -11.05 -6.65 12.29
CA ALA A 38 -10.56 -6.95 13.63
C ALA A 38 -10.19 -5.69 14.43
N ALA A 39 -9.58 -4.69 13.76
CA ALA A 39 -9.22 -3.43 14.39
C ALA A 39 -10.44 -2.58 14.77
N ARG A 40 -11.50 -2.56 13.95
CA ARG A 40 -12.78 -1.92 14.30
C ARG A 40 -13.42 -2.56 15.52
N GLU A 41 -13.45 -3.90 15.57
CA GLU A 41 -13.97 -4.64 16.72
C GLU A 41 -13.13 -4.40 17.98
N TYR A 42 -11.80 -4.43 17.83
CA TYR A 42 -10.86 -4.11 18.91
C TYR A 42 -11.16 -2.74 19.52
N ARG A 43 -11.23 -1.71 18.70
CA ARG A 43 -11.52 -0.34 19.16
C ARG A 43 -12.88 -0.23 19.83
N HIS A 44 -13.91 -0.88 19.25
CA HIS A 44 -15.24 -0.91 19.83
C HIS A 44 -15.26 -1.52 21.24
N ARG A 45 -14.58 -2.66 21.44
CA ARG A 45 -14.48 -3.33 22.76
C ARG A 45 -13.76 -2.45 23.77
N HIS A 46 -12.66 -1.81 23.40
CA HIS A 46 -11.93 -0.90 24.27
C HIS A 46 -12.76 0.33 24.63
N GLY A 47 -13.44 0.94 23.68
CA GLY A 47 -14.35 2.07 23.89
C GLY A 47 -15.48 1.74 24.85
N LYS A 48 -16.18 0.62 24.59
CA LYS A 48 -17.27 0.14 25.46
C LYS A 48 -16.80 -0.09 26.91
N TYR A 49 -15.62 -0.70 27.08
CA TYR A 49 -15.05 -0.88 28.42
C TYR A 49 -14.69 0.47 29.07
N ALA A 50 -14.13 1.41 28.31
CA ALA A 50 -13.80 2.73 28.82
C ALA A 50 -15.02 3.47 29.36
N GLU A 51 -16.16 3.33 28.69
CA GLU A 51 -17.43 3.95 29.09
C GLU A 51 -18.10 3.25 30.28
N THR A 52 -18.20 1.93 30.23
CA THR A 52 -19.02 1.15 31.17
C THR A 52 -18.28 0.63 32.38
N LYS A 53 -16.97 0.36 32.24
CA LYS A 53 -16.12 -0.33 33.22
C LYS A 53 -16.68 -1.72 33.65
N GLN A 54 -17.56 -2.31 32.83
CA GLN A 54 -18.15 -3.61 33.12
C GLN A 54 -17.30 -4.75 32.57
N GLY A 55 -17.10 -5.80 33.36
CA GLY A 55 -16.32 -6.97 33.00
C GLY A 55 -14.80 -6.80 33.16
N LEU A 56 -14.05 -7.65 32.49
CA LEU A 56 -12.57 -7.55 32.48
C LEU A 56 -12.12 -6.56 31.40
N PRO A 57 -11.04 -5.77 31.67
CA PRO A 57 -10.47 -4.90 30.67
C PRO A 57 -9.99 -5.71 29.45
N PRO A 58 -10.31 -5.27 28.21
CA PRO A 58 -9.82 -5.92 27.01
C PRO A 58 -8.29 -5.93 26.99
N ARG A 59 -7.72 -7.07 26.54
CA ARG A 59 -6.28 -7.21 26.39
C ARG A 59 -5.78 -6.24 25.32
N VAL A 60 -4.65 -5.56 25.60
CA VAL A 60 -3.96 -4.75 24.59
C VAL A 60 -3.30 -5.65 23.56
N ASP A 61 -3.56 -5.35 22.28
CA ASP A 61 -2.96 -5.98 21.11
C ASP A 61 -2.27 -4.87 20.29
N LEU A 62 -0.93 -4.89 20.28
CA LEU A 62 -0.15 -3.82 19.63
C LEU A 62 -0.31 -3.77 18.12
N GLU A 63 -0.59 -4.91 17.48
CA GLU A 63 -0.87 -4.96 16.04
C GLU A 63 -2.22 -4.28 15.75
N LEU A 64 -3.27 -4.67 16.47
CA LEU A 64 -4.60 -4.11 16.27
C LEU A 64 -4.67 -2.65 16.71
N GLU A 65 -3.90 -2.23 17.70
CA GLU A 65 -3.78 -0.83 18.11
C GLU A 65 -3.26 0.04 16.95
N ALA A 66 -2.18 -0.38 16.30
CA ALA A 66 -1.61 0.33 15.17
C ALA A 66 -2.57 0.39 13.97
N ILE A 67 -3.28 -0.69 13.69
CA ILE A 67 -4.25 -0.75 12.59
C ILE A 67 -5.51 0.07 12.93
N ALA A 68 -5.95 0.07 14.18
CA ALA A 68 -7.06 0.90 14.62
C ALA A 68 -6.77 2.40 14.41
N GLN A 69 -5.54 2.85 14.68
CA GLN A 69 -5.12 4.23 14.40
C GLN A 69 -5.21 4.57 12.90
N VAL A 70 -4.89 3.60 12.02
CA VAL A 70 -5.07 3.78 10.56
C VAL A 70 -6.55 3.93 10.21
N VAL A 71 -7.40 3.02 10.69
CA VAL A 71 -8.85 3.02 10.39
C VAL A 71 -9.55 4.28 10.91
N HIS A 72 -9.01 4.90 11.95
CA HIS A 72 -9.56 6.15 12.52
C HIS A 72 -8.87 7.43 12.01
N GLY A 73 -7.99 7.32 11.01
CA GLY A 73 -7.31 8.47 10.39
C GLY A 73 -6.22 9.13 11.26
N GLU A 74 -5.82 8.47 12.34
CA GLU A 74 -4.77 8.94 13.25
C GLU A 74 -3.36 8.65 12.71
N ARG A 75 -3.27 7.79 11.69
CA ARG A 75 -2.00 7.34 11.10
C ARG A 75 -2.11 7.16 9.59
N TRP A 76 -1.16 7.72 8.86
CA TRP A 76 -1.04 7.52 7.41
C TRP A 76 -0.53 6.13 7.04
N VAL A 77 -1.01 5.61 5.92
CA VAL A 77 -0.52 4.39 5.31
C VAL A 77 0.36 4.71 4.11
N HIS A 78 1.49 4.03 4.02
CA HIS A 78 2.32 3.94 2.82
C HIS A 78 2.34 2.48 2.39
N CYS A 79 2.18 2.20 1.10
CA CYS A 79 2.09 0.84 0.60
C CYS A 79 3.08 0.57 -0.53
N HIS A 80 3.90 -0.47 -0.38
CA HIS A 80 4.68 -1.04 -1.47
C HIS A 80 3.72 -1.64 -2.50
N SER A 81 3.84 -1.26 -3.77
CA SER A 81 2.90 -1.63 -4.83
C SER A 81 3.52 -1.47 -6.21
N TYR A 82 3.20 -2.39 -7.13
CA TYR A 82 3.66 -2.33 -8.51
C TYR A 82 2.50 -2.35 -9.51
N ARG A 83 1.60 -3.32 -9.40
CA ARG A 83 0.61 -3.68 -10.42
C ARG A 83 -0.71 -2.93 -10.25
N GLN A 84 -1.30 -2.56 -11.38
CA GLN A 84 -2.58 -1.84 -11.44
C GLN A 84 -3.73 -2.58 -10.76
N ASP A 85 -3.84 -3.90 -10.96
CA ASP A 85 -4.91 -4.71 -10.41
C ASP A 85 -4.87 -4.74 -8.87
N GLU A 86 -3.68 -4.88 -8.30
CA GLU A 86 -3.47 -4.87 -6.85
C GLU A 86 -3.69 -3.47 -6.25
N ILE A 87 -3.27 -2.42 -6.97
CA ILE A 87 -3.51 -1.03 -6.57
C ILE A 87 -5.02 -0.75 -6.49
N LEU A 88 -5.78 -1.11 -7.54
CA LEU A 88 -7.23 -0.94 -7.55
C LEU A 88 -7.94 -1.71 -6.44
N ALA A 89 -7.54 -2.97 -6.21
CA ALA A 89 -8.09 -3.79 -5.14
C ALA A 89 -7.84 -3.15 -3.76
N LEU A 90 -6.62 -2.63 -3.53
CA LEU A 90 -6.29 -1.92 -2.30
C LEU A 90 -7.14 -0.64 -2.14
N LEU A 91 -7.20 0.22 -3.16
CA LEU A 91 -7.96 1.48 -3.08
C LEU A 91 -9.44 1.22 -2.76
N ARG A 92 -10.06 0.24 -3.42
CA ARG A 92 -11.45 -0.15 -3.13
C ARG A 92 -11.64 -0.65 -1.71
N THR A 93 -10.70 -1.49 -1.22
CA THR A 93 -10.74 -1.97 0.16
C THR A 93 -10.60 -0.80 1.14
N LEU A 94 -9.69 0.14 0.89
CA LEU A 94 -9.51 1.31 1.75
C LEU A 94 -10.76 2.21 1.75
N ASP A 95 -11.39 2.43 0.59
CA ASP A 95 -12.63 3.20 0.46
C ASP A 95 -13.78 2.61 1.28
N GLU A 96 -13.94 1.27 1.32
CA GLU A 96 -14.93 0.59 2.15
C GLU A 96 -14.74 0.88 3.66
N PHE A 97 -13.51 1.15 4.07
CA PHE A 97 -13.17 1.45 5.45
C PHE A 97 -13.07 2.95 5.74
N GLY A 98 -13.18 3.80 4.72
CA GLY A 98 -13.01 5.26 4.85
C GLY A 98 -11.57 5.66 5.14
N VAL A 99 -10.60 4.87 4.67
CA VAL A 99 -9.17 5.10 4.88
C VAL A 99 -8.56 5.68 3.60
N THR A 100 -7.89 6.83 3.71
CA THR A 100 -7.11 7.39 2.61
C THR A 100 -5.64 6.99 2.76
N ILE A 101 -5.06 6.44 1.68
CA ILE A 101 -3.65 6.10 1.64
C ILE A 101 -2.80 7.35 1.38
N GLY A 102 -1.70 7.51 2.10
CA GLY A 102 -0.78 8.62 1.89
C GLY A 102 0.04 8.48 0.62
N THR A 103 0.65 7.32 0.42
CA THR A 103 1.53 7.11 -0.74
C THR A 103 1.58 5.64 -1.15
N LEU A 104 1.42 5.40 -2.43
CA LEU A 104 1.76 4.15 -3.10
C LEU A 104 3.23 4.22 -3.53
N GLN A 105 4.08 3.36 -2.96
CA GLN A 105 5.52 3.38 -3.16
C GLN A 105 5.94 2.41 -4.25
N HIS A 106 6.97 2.77 -5.01
CA HIS A 106 7.50 2.00 -6.15
C HIS A 106 6.45 1.77 -7.24
N ILE A 107 5.56 2.75 -7.41
CA ILE A 107 4.34 2.57 -8.20
C ILE A 107 4.63 2.59 -9.70
N LEU A 108 4.92 1.42 -10.27
CA LEU A 108 5.35 1.31 -11.66
C LEU A 108 4.19 1.29 -12.66
N GLU A 109 3.04 0.70 -12.31
CA GLU A 109 1.84 0.69 -13.15
C GLU A 109 0.79 1.73 -12.73
N GLY A 110 1.10 2.65 -11.83
CA GLY A 110 0.17 3.69 -11.38
C GLY A 110 -0.38 4.57 -12.48
N TYR A 111 0.37 4.76 -13.55
CA TYR A 111 -0.07 5.53 -14.72
C TYR A 111 -1.33 4.94 -15.41
N LYS A 112 -1.57 3.64 -15.25
CA LYS A 112 -2.75 2.94 -15.81
C LYS A 112 -4.03 3.19 -15.00
N VAL A 113 -3.91 3.61 -13.75
CA VAL A 113 -5.00 3.80 -12.78
C VAL A 113 -4.90 5.16 -12.08
N ALA A 114 -4.29 6.11 -12.76
CA ALA A 114 -3.98 7.42 -12.20
C ALA A 114 -5.22 8.24 -11.83
N ASP A 115 -6.31 8.08 -12.54
CA ASP A 115 -7.60 8.72 -12.26
C ASP A 115 -8.25 8.17 -10.97
N GLU A 116 -8.17 6.86 -10.74
CA GLU A 116 -8.63 6.26 -9.49
C GLU A 116 -7.76 6.70 -8.31
N MET A 117 -6.44 6.76 -8.50
CA MET A 117 -5.51 7.26 -7.49
C MET A 117 -5.83 8.71 -7.11
N ALA A 118 -6.02 9.58 -8.11
CA ALA A 118 -6.36 10.98 -7.90
C ALA A 118 -7.72 11.13 -7.17
N ARG A 119 -8.73 10.34 -7.55
CA ARG A 119 -10.05 10.34 -6.91
C ARG A 119 -9.99 9.90 -5.44
N HIS A 120 -9.18 8.89 -5.13
CA HIS A 120 -8.93 8.42 -3.77
C HIS A 120 -8.12 9.41 -2.93
N GLY A 121 -7.31 10.27 -3.55
CA GLY A 121 -6.38 11.18 -2.90
C GLY A 121 -5.01 10.57 -2.60
N ALA A 122 -4.66 9.46 -3.26
CA ALA A 122 -3.38 8.77 -3.08
C ALA A 122 -2.23 9.50 -3.77
N GLY A 123 -1.10 9.69 -3.08
CA GLY A 123 0.17 10.06 -3.70
C GLY A 123 0.87 8.87 -4.35
N GLY A 124 1.74 9.12 -5.32
CA GLY A 124 2.58 8.14 -5.97
C GLY A 124 4.07 8.44 -5.77
N SER A 125 4.85 7.47 -5.34
CA SER A 125 6.31 7.57 -5.32
C SER A 125 6.88 6.63 -6.38
N ALA A 126 7.44 7.20 -7.45
CA ALA A 126 7.85 6.49 -8.64
C ALA A 126 9.38 6.46 -8.81
N PHE A 127 9.84 5.62 -9.72
CA PHE A 127 11.17 5.70 -10.30
C PHE A 127 11.09 5.38 -11.80
N SER A 128 12.05 5.90 -12.57
CA SER A 128 11.98 5.88 -14.02
C SER A 128 12.86 4.80 -14.66
N ASP A 129 13.83 4.24 -13.92
CA ASP A 129 14.86 3.36 -14.48
C ASP A 129 14.74 1.88 -14.05
N TRP A 130 13.62 1.47 -13.49
CA TRP A 130 13.33 0.09 -13.16
C TRP A 130 12.43 -0.55 -14.21
N TRP A 131 12.98 -1.41 -15.06
CA TRP A 131 12.25 -1.99 -16.19
C TRP A 131 12.34 -3.50 -16.21
N ALA A 132 11.20 -4.16 -16.36
CA ALA A 132 11.04 -5.57 -16.76
C ALA A 132 12.00 -6.61 -16.14
N TYR A 133 12.62 -6.33 -15.00
CA TYR A 133 13.53 -7.29 -14.34
C TYR A 133 12.79 -8.43 -13.62
N LYS A 134 11.50 -8.29 -13.42
CA LYS A 134 10.58 -9.32 -12.95
C LYS A 134 9.16 -9.06 -13.47
N PHE A 135 8.30 -10.08 -13.39
CA PHE A 135 6.93 -9.99 -13.93
C PHE A 135 6.11 -8.82 -13.40
N GLU A 136 6.20 -8.51 -12.11
CA GLU A 136 5.44 -7.42 -11.48
C GLU A 136 5.78 -6.02 -12.01
N VAL A 137 6.90 -5.87 -12.70
CA VAL A 137 7.38 -4.58 -13.21
C VAL A 137 7.54 -4.59 -14.74
N TYR A 138 6.93 -5.55 -15.41
CA TYR A 138 7.07 -5.74 -16.85
C TYR A 138 6.58 -4.52 -17.64
N ASP A 139 5.50 -3.90 -17.20
CA ASP A 139 4.89 -2.73 -17.85
C ASP A 139 5.38 -1.38 -17.29
N ALA A 140 6.50 -1.37 -16.59
CA ALA A 140 7.12 -0.12 -16.16
C ALA A 140 7.57 0.73 -17.34
N ILE A 141 7.32 2.05 -17.26
CA ILE A 141 7.72 3.01 -18.30
C ILE A 141 8.40 4.23 -17.66
N PRO A 142 9.38 4.86 -18.34
CA PRO A 142 10.16 5.96 -17.74
C PRO A 142 9.34 7.21 -17.38
N TYR A 143 8.30 7.50 -18.12
CA TYR A 143 7.45 8.68 -17.94
C TYR A 143 6.15 8.42 -17.17
N ALA A 144 6.09 7.32 -16.41
CA ALA A 144 4.93 6.98 -15.57
C ALA A 144 4.58 8.11 -14.58
N GLY A 145 5.59 8.75 -13.99
CA GLY A 145 5.40 9.89 -13.09
C GLY A 145 4.72 11.08 -13.76
N ALA A 146 5.12 11.44 -14.98
CA ALA A 146 4.49 12.51 -15.75
C ALA A 146 3.02 12.23 -16.05
N LEU A 147 2.69 10.98 -16.43
CA LEU A 147 1.30 10.56 -16.70
C LEU A 147 0.43 10.61 -15.45
N MET A 148 0.94 10.15 -14.31
CA MET A 148 0.23 10.24 -13.03
C MET A 148 -0.01 11.71 -12.63
N HIS A 149 1.02 12.56 -12.73
CA HIS A 149 0.89 13.97 -12.40
C HIS A 149 -0.13 14.68 -13.29
N LYS A 150 -0.13 14.41 -14.60
CA LYS A 150 -1.12 14.95 -15.55
C LYS A 150 -2.55 14.60 -15.18
N ASN A 151 -2.77 13.46 -14.51
CA ASN A 151 -4.08 13.03 -14.02
C ASN A 151 -4.39 13.51 -12.58
N GLY A 152 -3.58 14.40 -12.01
CA GLY A 152 -3.84 15.03 -10.71
C GLY A 152 -3.27 14.28 -9.50
N VAL A 153 -2.45 13.26 -9.70
CA VAL A 153 -1.76 12.56 -8.61
C VAL A 153 -0.58 13.40 -8.15
N VAL A 154 -0.38 13.54 -6.84
CA VAL A 154 0.85 14.09 -6.27
C VAL A 154 1.95 13.06 -6.41
N VAL A 155 2.99 13.39 -7.16
CA VAL A 155 4.09 12.46 -7.49
C VAL A 155 5.38 12.89 -6.81
N SER A 156 6.11 11.91 -6.28
CA SER A 156 7.50 12.04 -5.83
C SER A 156 8.36 10.97 -6.50
N PHE A 157 9.68 11.15 -6.45
CA PHE A 157 10.63 10.19 -7.02
C PHE A 157 11.51 9.60 -5.93
N ASN A 158 11.82 8.32 -6.07
CA ASN A 158 12.78 7.60 -5.26
C ASN A 158 13.60 6.66 -6.15
N SER A 159 14.61 6.02 -5.61
CA SER A 159 15.48 5.14 -6.38
C SER A 159 15.33 3.66 -6.00
N ASP A 160 15.04 3.38 -4.75
CA ASP A 160 15.09 2.05 -4.13
C ASP A 160 16.41 1.29 -4.42
N ASP A 161 17.46 2.02 -4.80
CA ASP A 161 18.77 1.51 -5.17
C ASP A 161 19.87 2.53 -4.81
N ARG A 162 21.00 2.05 -4.33
CA ARG A 162 22.10 2.90 -3.86
C ARG A 162 22.81 3.66 -4.98
N GLU A 163 22.90 3.08 -6.18
CA GLU A 163 23.53 3.73 -7.32
C GLU A 163 22.57 4.74 -7.96
N LEU A 164 21.32 4.37 -8.16
CA LEU A 164 20.27 5.28 -8.66
C LEU A 164 20.02 6.45 -7.70
N ALA A 165 20.22 6.28 -6.39
CA ALA A 165 20.09 7.37 -5.42
C ALA A 165 20.99 8.58 -5.73
N ARG A 166 22.11 8.37 -6.42
CA ARG A 166 23.02 9.43 -6.85
C ARG A 166 22.48 10.25 -8.03
N HIS A 167 21.42 9.76 -8.68
CA HIS A 167 20.86 10.30 -9.91
C HIS A 167 19.38 10.66 -9.78
N LEU A 168 18.88 10.94 -8.56
CA LEU A 168 17.47 11.28 -8.33
C LEU A 168 16.99 12.49 -9.13
N ASN A 169 17.87 13.42 -9.44
CA ASN A 169 17.58 14.53 -10.33
C ASN A 169 17.29 14.08 -11.77
N GLN A 170 17.95 13.01 -12.23
CA GLN A 170 17.68 12.41 -13.54
C GLN A 170 16.37 11.61 -13.53
N GLU A 171 16.08 10.89 -12.43
CA GLU A 171 14.80 10.24 -12.24
C GLU A 171 13.63 11.22 -12.35
N ALA A 172 13.74 12.35 -11.65
CA ALA A 172 12.72 13.39 -11.67
C ALA A 172 12.63 14.11 -13.03
N ALA A 173 13.75 14.34 -13.70
CA ALA A 173 13.79 15.03 -15.00
C ALA A 173 13.04 14.29 -16.12
N LYS A 174 12.88 12.98 -16.03
CA LYS A 174 12.09 12.19 -17.00
C LYS A 174 10.58 12.40 -16.88
N ALA A 175 10.13 13.11 -15.87
CA ALA A 175 8.72 13.43 -15.64
C ALA A 175 8.34 14.84 -16.12
N THR A 176 9.27 15.57 -16.71
CA THR A 176 9.04 16.95 -17.22
C THR A 176 8.77 16.98 -18.71
#